data_da1779fc4f957623db5f10b895412d10
#
_entry.id   da1779fc4f957623db5f10b895412d10
#
_cell.length_a   1.000
_cell.length_b   1.000
_cell.length_c   1.000
_cell.angle_alpha   90.00
_cell.angle_beta   90.00
_cell.angle_gamma   90.00
#
_symmetry.space_group_name_H-M   'P 1'
#
loop_
_entity.id
_entity.type
_entity.pdbx_description
1 polymer ?
#
loop_
_entity_poly.entity_id
_entity_poly.type
_entity_poly.pdbx_seq_one_letter_code
_entity_poly.pdbx_strand_id
1 'polypeptide(L)'
;MKVLFFNSPPFFLAHGGMQTLTEALMRELAGLGVEVEPERWWDENQKGDIIHYIGRPVALTVRAAHQKGFKVIMTENLGQTASRGWKRRFAQRALTDLARRALPGGFLDRLGWEVYQELDAMVYVVEHEWETAKYLFHASPERGHIIPHGLEPEALTELARPQKPEDYLVCMASIYPVKNNVLLARAAQLAGTPIVFLGKPYAEDDSYFLEFKQCVDGKVVRYAGFAAGEDKNRWLRGARGFVLLSQYESGCIAVYEAAAAGLPLLLTDLPWANKVYGQVPAAKFVGLGPPQRIAPALKRFYEQAHRQASATFPLLTWRQVAARYLEVYRKILGGA
;
A
#
# COMPACT_ATOMS: atom_id res chain seq x y z
N MET A 1 -1.95 -2.77 -28.21
CA MET A 1 -2.30 -1.78 -27.17
C MET A 1 -1.02 -1.35 -26.50
N LYS A 2 -0.83 -0.02 -26.42
CA LYS A 2 0.35 0.60 -25.80
C LYS A 2 -0.06 1.46 -24.62
N VAL A 3 0.56 1.22 -23.46
CA VAL A 3 0.28 1.90 -22.19
C VAL A 3 1.50 2.71 -21.76
N LEU A 4 1.31 3.99 -21.52
CA LEU A 4 2.32 4.89 -20.98
C LEU A 4 2.12 5.00 -19.46
N PHE A 5 3.16 4.70 -18.68
CA PHE A 5 3.12 4.78 -17.23
C PHE A 5 3.70 6.10 -16.73
N PHE A 6 2.93 6.81 -15.94
CA PHE A 6 3.39 8.01 -15.23
C PHE A 6 3.42 7.74 -13.73
N ASN A 7 4.56 7.99 -13.09
CA ASN A 7 4.71 7.95 -11.65
C ASN A 7 5.41 9.21 -11.13
N SER A 8 4.86 9.81 -10.11
CA SER A 8 5.46 10.94 -9.41
C SER A 8 5.40 10.71 -7.90
N PRO A 9 6.51 10.85 -7.17
CA PRO A 9 7.86 11.21 -7.61
C PRO A 9 8.61 10.05 -8.27
N PRO A 10 9.74 10.32 -8.95
CA PRO A 10 10.63 9.29 -9.48
C PRO A 10 11.16 8.35 -8.39
N PHE A 11 11.38 7.08 -8.72
CA PHE A 11 11.73 6.04 -7.74
C PHE A 11 13.08 6.25 -7.03
N PHE A 12 14.01 6.98 -7.64
CA PHE A 12 15.27 7.33 -6.97
C PHE A 12 15.10 8.38 -5.86
N LEU A 13 13.94 9.08 -5.82
CA LEU A 13 13.59 10.02 -4.75
C LEU A 13 12.66 9.39 -3.71
N ALA A 14 11.90 8.36 -4.08
CA ALA A 14 10.96 7.69 -3.18
C ALA A 14 10.88 6.20 -3.51
N HIS A 15 11.12 5.37 -2.52
CA HIS A 15 11.04 3.91 -2.64
C HIS A 15 9.86 3.35 -1.82
N GLY A 16 9.45 2.13 -2.12
CA GLY A 16 8.42 1.42 -1.36
C GLY A 16 7.40 0.68 -2.22
N GLY A 17 6.23 0.39 -1.65
CA GLY A 17 5.21 -0.44 -2.28
C GLY A 17 4.73 0.06 -3.66
N MET A 18 4.71 1.37 -3.89
CA MET A 18 4.32 1.93 -5.20
C MET A 18 5.36 1.63 -6.28
N GLN A 19 6.65 1.67 -5.95
CA GLN A 19 7.71 1.24 -6.86
C GLN A 19 7.54 -0.25 -7.21
N THR A 20 7.40 -1.10 -6.20
CA THR A 20 7.18 -2.55 -6.38
C THR A 20 5.97 -2.84 -7.26
N LEU A 21 4.84 -2.17 -7.01
CA LEU A 21 3.62 -2.29 -7.83
C LEU A 21 3.90 -1.91 -9.28
N THR A 22 4.50 -0.75 -9.52
CA THR A 22 4.70 -0.23 -10.87
C THR A 22 5.63 -1.11 -11.69
N GLU A 23 6.79 -1.48 -11.12
CA GLU A 23 7.77 -2.34 -11.78
C GLU A 23 7.20 -3.73 -12.10
N ALA A 24 6.50 -4.35 -11.14
CA ALA A 24 5.85 -5.63 -11.34
C ALA A 24 4.73 -5.55 -12.39
N LEU A 25 3.90 -4.51 -12.33
CA LEU A 25 2.79 -4.34 -13.27
C LEU A 25 3.29 -4.12 -14.71
N MET A 26 4.29 -3.27 -14.92
CA MET A 26 4.90 -3.06 -16.24
C MET A 26 5.50 -4.36 -16.78
N ARG A 27 6.26 -5.09 -15.98
CA ARG A 27 6.87 -6.36 -16.37
C ARG A 27 5.82 -7.40 -16.79
N GLU A 28 4.80 -7.59 -15.94
CA GLU A 28 3.79 -8.61 -16.17
C GLU A 28 2.84 -8.27 -17.33
N LEU A 29 2.50 -6.99 -17.51
CA LEU A 29 1.74 -6.54 -18.68
C LEU A 29 2.50 -6.76 -19.98
N ALA A 30 3.81 -6.47 -20.00
CA ALA A 30 4.66 -6.79 -21.15
C ALA A 30 4.64 -8.30 -21.45
N GLY A 31 4.72 -9.15 -20.41
CA GLY A 31 4.58 -10.61 -20.53
C GLY A 31 3.19 -11.09 -20.98
N LEU A 32 2.17 -10.23 -20.92
CA LEU A 32 0.81 -10.46 -21.44
C LEU A 32 0.58 -9.86 -22.84
N GLY A 33 1.66 -9.35 -23.48
CA GLY A 33 1.60 -8.80 -24.84
C GLY A 33 1.14 -7.34 -24.93
N VAL A 34 1.18 -6.61 -23.83
CA VAL A 34 0.94 -5.15 -23.81
C VAL A 34 2.28 -4.44 -24.04
N GLU A 35 2.32 -3.50 -24.97
CA GLU A 35 3.46 -2.60 -25.11
C GLU A 35 3.41 -1.57 -23.96
N VAL A 36 4.44 -1.55 -23.11
CA VAL A 36 4.50 -0.66 -21.94
C VAL A 36 5.74 0.20 -21.98
N GLU A 37 5.58 1.49 -21.73
CA GLU A 37 6.67 2.46 -21.66
C GLU A 37 6.45 3.43 -20.49
N PRO A 38 7.52 3.98 -19.89
CA PRO A 38 7.39 5.18 -19.08
C PRO A 38 6.93 6.36 -19.94
N GLU A 39 6.12 7.25 -19.39
CA GLU A 39 5.81 8.53 -20.02
C GLU A 39 7.10 9.36 -20.08
N ARG A 40 7.36 9.95 -21.26
CA ARG A 40 8.52 10.81 -21.54
C ARG A 40 8.03 12.24 -21.74
N TRP A 41 7.98 13.00 -20.67
CA TRP A 41 7.47 14.37 -20.65
C TRP A 41 8.17 15.33 -21.65
N TRP A 42 9.37 14.98 -22.14
CA TRP A 42 10.15 15.74 -23.12
C TRP A 42 9.93 15.31 -24.57
N ASP A 43 9.16 14.25 -24.83
CA ASP A 43 8.94 13.67 -26.15
C ASP A 43 7.51 13.97 -26.64
N GLU A 44 7.36 15.07 -27.36
CA GLU A 44 6.07 15.49 -27.91
C GLU A 44 5.46 14.51 -28.94
N ASN A 45 6.28 13.59 -29.48
CA ASN A 45 5.88 12.59 -30.45
C ASN A 45 5.57 11.22 -29.85
N GLN A 46 5.64 11.07 -28.52
CA GLN A 46 5.33 9.82 -27.86
C GLN A 46 3.85 9.46 -28.11
N LYS A 47 3.61 8.25 -28.58
CA LYS A 47 2.26 7.70 -28.88
C LYS A 47 1.93 6.58 -27.92
N GLY A 48 0.63 6.39 -27.68
CA GLY A 48 0.09 5.31 -26.87
C GLY A 48 -1.44 5.33 -26.95
N ASP A 49 -2.07 4.30 -26.42
CA ASP A 49 -3.54 4.20 -26.34
C ASP A 49 -4.06 4.66 -24.97
N ILE A 50 -3.27 4.39 -23.93
CA ILE A 50 -3.63 4.64 -22.51
C ILE A 50 -2.48 5.36 -21.82
N ILE A 51 -2.80 6.35 -20.98
CA ILE A 51 -1.90 6.86 -19.95
C ILE A 51 -2.36 6.32 -18.60
N HIS A 52 -1.49 5.57 -17.92
CA HIS A 52 -1.74 5.03 -16.60
C HIS A 52 -0.97 5.83 -15.54
N TYR A 53 -1.69 6.65 -14.79
CA TYR A 53 -1.15 7.39 -13.66
C TYR A 53 -1.06 6.53 -12.41
N ILE A 54 0.13 6.43 -11.85
CA ILE A 54 0.33 5.88 -10.51
C ILE A 54 0.31 7.06 -9.54
N GLY A 55 -0.83 7.25 -8.90
CA GLY A 55 -1.17 8.45 -8.16
C GLY A 55 -2.14 9.34 -8.92
N ARG A 56 -2.55 10.43 -8.29
CA ARG A 56 -3.62 11.31 -8.82
C ARG A 56 -3.07 12.31 -9.84
N PRO A 57 -3.55 12.30 -11.10
CA PRO A 57 -3.26 13.33 -12.06
C PRO A 57 -4.04 14.62 -11.77
N VAL A 58 -3.69 15.69 -12.48
CA VAL A 58 -4.46 16.94 -12.50
C VAL A 58 -5.53 16.83 -13.59
N ALA A 59 -6.75 17.31 -13.33
CA ALA A 59 -7.87 17.22 -14.27
C ALA A 59 -7.58 17.84 -15.65
N LEU A 60 -6.86 18.98 -15.66
CA LEU A 60 -6.42 19.63 -16.90
C LEU A 60 -5.56 18.67 -17.77
N THR A 61 -4.67 17.91 -17.14
CA THR A 61 -3.82 16.93 -17.86
C THR A 61 -4.65 15.79 -18.46
N VAL A 62 -5.67 15.32 -17.71
CA VAL A 62 -6.61 14.28 -18.20
C VAL A 62 -7.38 14.78 -19.43
N ARG A 63 -7.92 16.01 -19.38
CA ARG A 63 -8.62 16.63 -20.53
C ARG A 63 -7.72 16.78 -21.74
N ALA A 64 -6.47 17.22 -21.54
CA ALA A 64 -5.50 17.34 -22.63
C ALA A 64 -5.15 15.97 -23.24
N ALA A 65 -5.04 14.91 -22.41
CA ALA A 65 -4.82 13.55 -22.87
C ALA A 65 -6.02 13.05 -23.74
N HIS A 66 -7.26 13.28 -23.29
CA HIS A 66 -8.46 12.95 -24.05
C HIS A 66 -8.52 13.68 -25.40
N GLN A 67 -8.16 14.97 -25.45
CA GLN A 67 -8.10 15.74 -26.70
C GLN A 67 -7.08 15.16 -27.70
N LYS A 68 -6.04 14.50 -27.21
CA LYS A 68 -5.04 13.79 -28.03
C LYS A 68 -5.41 12.32 -28.32
N GLY A 69 -6.60 11.88 -27.89
CA GLY A 69 -7.11 10.52 -28.14
C GLY A 69 -6.68 9.45 -27.16
N PHE A 70 -5.96 9.80 -26.09
CA PHE A 70 -5.61 8.83 -25.03
C PHE A 70 -6.79 8.51 -24.13
N LYS A 71 -6.87 7.28 -23.67
CA LYS A 71 -7.62 6.91 -22.48
C LYS A 71 -6.77 7.13 -21.24
N VAL A 72 -7.39 7.49 -20.11
CA VAL A 72 -6.67 7.80 -18.89
C VAL A 72 -7.19 6.96 -17.71
N ILE A 73 -6.30 6.22 -17.11
CA ILE A 73 -6.55 5.42 -15.92
C ILE A 73 -5.66 5.88 -14.77
N MET A 74 -6.14 5.75 -13.54
CA MET A 74 -5.41 6.05 -12.33
C MET A 74 -5.40 4.87 -11.38
N THR A 75 -4.23 4.51 -10.86
CA THR A 75 -4.12 3.71 -9.63
C THR A 75 -3.88 4.65 -8.47
N GLU A 76 -4.83 4.75 -7.55
CA GLU A 76 -4.79 5.72 -6.45
C GLU A 76 -4.48 5.05 -5.11
N ASN A 77 -3.80 5.81 -4.25
CA ASN A 77 -3.53 5.49 -2.86
C ASN A 77 -4.21 6.54 -1.95
N LEU A 78 -5.33 6.19 -1.36
CA LEU A 78 -6.08 7.04 -0.45
C LEU A 78 -5.87 6.69 1.03
N GLY A 79 -4.90 5.84 1.38
CA GLY A 79 -4.70 5.30 2.72
C GLY A 79 -4.78 6.35 3.83
N GLN A 80 -4.11 7.50 3.68
CA GLN A 80 -4.18 8.60 4.65
C GLN A 80 -5.60 9.19 4.77
N THR A 81 -6.27 9.44 3.65
CA THR A 81 -7.60 10.04 3.62
C THR A 81 -8.66 9.04 4.11
N ALA A 82 -8.56 7.80 3.68
CA ALA A 82 -9.45 6.71 4.07
C ALA A 82 -9.33 6.37 5.57
N SER A 83 -8.17 6.57 6.17
CA SER A 83 -7.94 6.34 7.60
C SER A 83 -8.45 7.46 8.52
N ARG A 84 -8.95 8.56 7.97
CA ARG A 84 -9.55 9.65 8.77
C ARG A 84 -10.83 9.18 9.47
N GLY A 85 -11.02 9.61 10.72
CA GLY A 85 -12.26 9.36 11.46
C GLY A 85 -13.49 9.97 10.77
N TRP A 86 -14.67 9.42 11.04
CA TRP A 86 -15.92 9.78 10.36
C TRP A 86 -16.26 11.27 10.42
N LYS A 87 -16.01 11.95 11.56
CA LYS A 87 -16.25 13.40 11.71
C LYS A 87 -15.42 14.22 10.73
N ARG A 88 -14.12 13.88 10.57
CA ARG A 88 -13.23 14.56 9.62
C ARG A 88 -13.64 14.30 8.17
N ARG A 89 -14.05 13.07 7.84
CA ARG A 89 -14.55 12.74 6.51
C ARG A 89 -15.85 13.48 6.18
N PHE A 90 -16.76 13.57 7.14
CA PHE A 90 -18.00 14.33 6.99
C PHE A 90 -17.72 15.83 6.75
N ALA A 91 -16.87 16.44 7.56
CA ALA A 91 -16.48 17.83 7.38
C ALA A 91 -15.80 18.07 6.03
N GLN A 92 -14.91 17.15 5.62
CA GLN A 92 -14.26 17.23 4.31
C GLN A 92 -15.27 17.10 3.17
N ARG A 93 -16.25 16.19 3.28
CA ARG A 93 -17.34 16.05 2.29
C ARG A 93 -18.12 17.35 2.15
N ALA A 94 -18.59 17.90 3.28
CA ALA A 94 -19.34 19.15 3.28
C ALA A 94 -18.54 20.29 2.64
N LEU A 95 -17.24 20.38 2.94
CA LEU A 95 -16.32 21.36 2.34
C LEU A 95 -16.14 21.15 0.83
N THR A 96 -16.00 19.90 0.40
CA THR A 96 -15.89 19.52 -1.03
C THR A 96 -17.16 19.92 -1.78
N ASP A 97 -18.34 19.62 -1.23
CA ASP A 97 -19.63 19.96 -1.84
C ASP A 97 -19.87 21.47 -1.90
N LEU A 98 -19.48 22.19 -0.86
CA LEU A 98 -19.55 23.64 -0.84
C LEU A 98 -18.60 24.28 -1.88
N ALA A 99 -17.35 23.79 -1.92
CA ALA A 99 -16.36 24.27 -2.88
C ALA A 99 -16.82 24.07 -4.33
N ARG A 100 -17.39 22.91 -4.65
CA ARG A 100 -17.94 22.63 -5.98
C ARG A 100 -19.08 23.58 -6.40
N ARG A 101 -19.87 24.05 -5.44
CA ARG A 101 -20.98 25.00 -5.70
C ARG A 101 -20.53 26.45 -5.80
N ALA A 102 -19.46 26.80 -5.06
CA ALA A 102 -19.07 28.20 -4.86
C ALA A 102 -17.84 28.63 -5.67
N LEU A 103 -16.97 27.70 -6.07
CA LEU A 103 -15.70 28.03 -6.70
C LEU A 103 -15.72 27.78 -8.21
N PRO A 104 -15.03 28.63 -9.01
CA PRO A 104 -14.83 28.39 -10.44
C PRO A 104 -14.09 27.06 -10.69
N GLY A 105 -14.41 26.39 -11.80
CA GLY A 105 -13.82 25.10 -12.17
C GLY A 105 -12.31 25.08 -12.19
N GLY A 106 -11.64 26.12 -12.69
CA GLY A 106 -10.17 26.22 -12.68
C GLY A 106 -9.52 26.24 -11.29
N PHE A 107 -10.29 26.62 -10.25
CA PHE A 107 -9.82 26.52 -8.86
C PHE A 107 -10.00 25.09 -8.30
N LEU A 108 -11.09 24.44 -8.68
CA LEU A 108 -11.35 23.04 -8.31
C LEU A 108 -10.32 22.08 -8.94
N ASP A 109 -9.86 22.38 -10.15
CA ASP A 109 -8.78 21.62 -10.81
C ASP A 109 -7.50 21.60 -9.95
N ARG A 110 -7.16 22.71 -9.28
CA ARG A 110 -5.99 22.78 -8.39
C ARG A 110 -6.15 21.94 -7.12
N LEU A 111 -7.39 21.71 -6.68
CA LEU A 111 -7.70 20.83 -5.54
C LEU A 111 -7.64 19.35 -5.92
N GLY A 112 -7.58 19.02 -7.21
CA GLY A 112 -7.50 17.66 -7.72
C GLY A 112 -8.75 16.82 -7.44
N TRP A 113 -9.93 17.44 -7.26
CA TRP A 113 -11.17 16.73 -6.94
C TRP A 113 -12.02 16.42 -8.18
N GLU A 114 -11.89 17.23 -9.23
CA GLU A 114 -12.65 17.06 -10.47
C GLU A 114 -12.16 15.85 -11.28
N VAL A 115 -10.91 15.47 -11.13
CA VAL A 115 -10.29 14.34 -11.84
C VAL A 115 -11.07 13.03 -11.73
N TYR A 116 -11.72 12.78 -10.58
CA TYR A 116 -12.49 11.55 -10.34
C TYR A 116 -13.71 11.38 -11.24
N GLN A 117 -14.12 12.45 -11.93
CA GLN A 117 -15.24 12.44 -12.88
C GLN A 117 -14.78 12.37 -14.33
N GLU A 118 -13.51 12.65 -14.57
CA GLU A 118 -12.96 12.73 -15.93
C GLU A 118 -12.21 11.46 -16.35
N LEU A 119 -11.63 10.70 -15.39
CA LEU A 119 -10.89 9.47 -15.68
C LEU A 119 -11.78 8.40 -16.34
N ASP A 120 -11.21 7.64 -17.29
CA ASP A 120 -11.88 6.49 -17.89
C ASP A 120 -12.00 5.30 -16.94
N ALA A 121 -10.99 5.10 -16.07
CA ALA A 121 -11.05 4.13 -14.98
C ALA A 121 -10.20 4.54 -13.78
N MET A 122 -10.56 4.04 -12.61
CA MET A 122 -9.85 4.23 -11.35
C MET A 122 -9.64 2.89 -10.68
N VAL A 123 -8.40 2.60 -10.28
CA VAL A 123 -8.05 1.38 -9.57
C VAL A 123 -7.66 1.70 -8.13
N TYR A 124 -8.21 0.96 -7.20
CA TYR A 124 -7.90 1.00 -5.77
C TYR A 124 -7.44 -0.37 -5.31
N VAL A 125 -6.54 -0.40 -4.36
CA VAL A 125 -6.01 -1.66 -3.82
C VAL A 125 -7.02 -2.33 -2.88
N VAL A 126 -7.78 -1.52 -2.14
CA VAL A 126 -8.74 -1.98 -1.13
C VAL A 126 -10.08 -1.26 -1.27
N GLU A 127 -11.17 -2.00 -0.98
CA GLU A 127 -12.53 -1.48 -1.10
C GLU A 127 -12.78 -0.22 -0.27
N HIS A 128 -12.20 -0.15 0.92
CA HIS A 128 -12.37 1.00 1.80
C HIS A 128 -11.86 2.32 1.19
N GLU A 129 -10.83 2.29 0.35
CA GLU A 129 -10.37 3.47 -0.39
C GLU A 129 -11.35 3.85 -1.49
N TRP A 130 -11.86 2.88 -2.21
CA TRP A 130 -12.88 3.08 -3.23
C TRP A 130 -14.15 3.70 -2.63
N GLU A 131 -14.67 3.15 -1.51
CA GLU A 131 -15.80 3.75 -0.80
C GLU A 131 -15.50 5.20 -0.36
N THR A 132 -14.26 5.47 0.04
CA THR A 132 -13.84 6.81 0.42
C THR A 132 -13.81 7.77 -0.79
N ALA A 133 -13.36 7.31 -1.95
CA ALA A 133 -13.36 8.10 -3.19
C ALA A 133 -14.80 8.44 -3.65
N LYS A 134 -15.70 7.46 -3.65
CA LYS A 134 -17.12 7.69 -3.93
C LYS A 134 -17.72 8.71 -2.96
N TYR A 135 -17.48 8.53 -1.67
CA TYR A 135 -18.05 9.40 -0.64
C TYR A 135 -17.51 10.84 -0.71
N LEU A 136 -16.18 11.03 -0.81
CA LEU A 136 -15.57 12.36 -0.72
C LEU A 136 -15.54 13.11 -2.04
N PHE A 137 -15.31 12.40 -3.15
CA PHE A 137 -15.00 13.01 -4.44
C PHE A 137 -16.03 12.71 -5.52
N HIS A 138 -17.14 12.03 -5.17
CA HIS A 138 -18.17 11.62 -6.11
C HIS A 138 -17.63 10.79 -7.29
N ALA A 139 -16.64 9.95 -7.02
CA ALA A 139 -16.09 9.07 -8.03
C ALA A 139 -17.19 8.18 -8.65
N SER A 140 -17.22 8.09 -9.99
CA SER A 140 -18.25 7.35 -10.74
C SER A 140 -18.17 5.85 -10.43
N PRO A 141 -19.27 5.21 -9.95
CA PRO A 141 -19.26 3.80 -9.58
C PRO A 141 -18.86 2.85 -10.72
N GLU A 142 -19.19 3.18 -11.95
CA GLU A 142 -18.94 2.34 -13.13
C GLU A 142 -17.48 2.31 -13.55
N ARG A 143 -16.69 3.30 -13.09
CA ARG A 143 -15.27 3.48 -13.44
C ARG A 143 -14.30 3.00 -12.36
N GLY A 144 -14.82 2.56 -11.22
CA GLY A 144 -14.01 2.09 -10.10
C GLY A 144 -13.75 0.58 -10.15
N HIS A 145 -12.50 0.19 -9.90
CA HIS A 145 -12.07 -1.20 -9.86
C HIS A 145 -11.25 -1.44 -8.61
N ILE A 146 -11.42 -2.62 -7.98
CA ILE A 146 -10.61 -3.04 -6.84
C ILE A 146 -9.67 -4.14 -7.30
N ILE A 147 -8.37 -3.84 -7.31
CA ILE A 147 -7.34 -4.77 -7.71
C ILE A 147 -6.27 -4.79 -6.60
N PRO A 148 -6.26 -5.84 -5.76
CA PRO A 148 -5.29 -5.94 -4.67
C PRO A 148 -3.87 -6.13 -5.20
N HIS A 149 -2.88 -5.92 -4.34
CA HIS A 149 -1.49 -6.21 -4.68
C HIS A 149 -1.26 -7.70 -4.94
N GLY A 150 -0.22 -8.00 -5.71
CA GLY A 150 0.29 -9.34 -5.92
C GLY A 150 1.59 -9.59 -5.18
N LEU A 151 2.04 -10.83 -5.25
CA LEU A 151 3.36 -11.27 -4.84
C LEU A 151 4.04 -12.02 -5.98
N GLU A 152 5.36 -12.13 -5.94
CA GLU A 152 6.10 -12.97 -6.87
C GLU A 152 5.74 -14.45 -6.62
N PRO A 153 5.55 -15.27 -7.67
CA PRO A 153 5.24 -16.70 -7.51
C PRO A 153 6.28 -17.44 -6.69
N GLU A 154 7.55 -17.10 -6.88
CA GLU A 154 8.67 -17.66 -6.14
C GLU A 154 8.59 -17.29 -4.65
N ALA A 155 8.24 -16.05 -4.34
CA ALA A 155 8.06 -15.60 -2.96
C ALA A 155 6.89 -16.31 -2.28
N LEU A 156 5.77 -16.53 -2.97
CA LEU A 156 4.64 -17.31 -2.45
C LEU A 156 5.06 -18.74 -2.11
N THR A 157 5.80 -19.40 -3.01
CA THR A 157 6.30 -20.76 -2.82
C THR A 157 7.29 -20.82 -1.65
N GLU A 158 8.24 -19.90 -1.58
CA GLU A 158 9.26 -19.85 -0.54
C GLU A 158 8.66 -19.55 0.84
N LEU A 159 7.75 -18.57 0.93
CA LEU A 159 7.12 -18.16 2.19
C LEU A 159 6.21 -19.28 2.75
N ALA A 160 5.61 -20.10 1.89
CA ALA A 160 4.80 -21.25 2.31
C ALA A 160 5.62 -22.43 2.86
N ARG A 161 6.96 -22.45 2.67
CA ARG A 161 7.78 -23.54 3.18
C ARG A 161 7.75 -23.61 4.71
N PRO A 162 7.51 -24.80 5.29
CA PRO A 162 7.53 -24.96 6.74
C PRO A 162 8.91 -24.61 7.31
N GLN A 163 8.92 -23.82 8.38
CA GLN A 163 10.11 -23.53 9.17
C GLN A 163 9.71 -23.48 10.64
N LYS A 164 10.56 -24.04 11.52
CA LYS A 164 10.35 -23.91 12.95
C LYS A 164 10.44 -22.44 13.36
N PRO A 165 9.42 -21.89 14.01
CA PRO A 165 9.48 -20.51 14.47
C PRO A 165 10.61 -20.30 15.47
N GLU A 166 11.31 -19.18 15.32
CA GLU A 166 12.25 -18.65 16.27
C GLU A 166 11.53 -17.69 17.23
N ASP A 167 12.20 -17.31 18.32
CA ASP A 167 11.59 -16.51 19.38
C ASP A 167 11.63 -15.00 19.08
N TYR A 168 10.95 -14.54 18.01
CA TYR A 168 10.77 -13.12 17.72
C TYR A 168 9.49 -12.83 16.90
N LEU A 169 8.99 -11.61 17.05
CA LEU A 169 8.06 -10.98 16.11
C LEU A 169 8.82 -10.25 15.02
N VAL A 170 8.22 -10.05 13.86
CA VAL A 170 8.82 -9.28 12.77
C VAL A 170 7.97 -8.07 12.42
N CYS A 171 8.63 -6.92 12.22
CA CYS A 171 8.07 -5.71 11.64
C CYS A 171 8.82 -5.41 10.34
N MET A 172 8.13 -5.37 9.21
CA MET A 172 8.73 -5.06 7.92
C MET A 172 8.08 -3.81 7.33
N ALA A 173 8.81 -2.70 7.38
CA ALA A 173 8.39 -1.41 6.87
C ALA A 173 9.58 -0.46 6.75
N SER A 174 9.48 0.58 5.91
CA SER A 174 10.42 1.70 5.96
C SER A 174 10.48 2.26 7.39
N ILE A 175 11.66 2.70 7.83
CA ILE A 175 11.79 3.35 9.13
C ILE A 175 11.38 4.82 8.96
N TYR A 176 10.11 5.10 9.30
CA TYR A 176 9.48 6.39 9.02
C TYR A 176 8.34 6.67 10.01
N PRO A 177 8.08 7.92 10.40
CA PRO A 177 7.10 8.27 11.45
C PRO A 177 5.72 7.64 11.27
N VAL A 178 5.21 7.56 10.04
CA VAL A 178 3.91 6.95 9.73
C VAL A 178 3.85 5.46 10.11
N LYS A 179 4.98 4.76 10.11
CA LYS A 179 5.07 3.33 10.45
C LYS A 179 5.19 3.06 11.96
N ASN A 180 5.39 4.11 12.77
CA ASN A 180 5.48 4.03 14.24
C ASN A 180 6.55 3.05 14.75
N ASN A 181 7.69 2.92 14.03
CA ASN A 181 8.76 1.98 14.40
C ASN A 181 9.33 2.27 15.80
N VAL A 182 9.55 3.55 16.16
CA VAL A 182 10.02 3.96 17.49
C VAL A 182 9.02 3.58 18.58
N LEU A 183 7.73 3.84 18.33
CA LEU A 183 6.65 3.47 19.26
C LEU A 183 6.63 1.96 19.50
N LEU A 184 6.71 1.17 18.41
CA LEU A 184 6.73 -0.29 18.50
C LEU A 184 7.98 -0.81 19.22
N ALA A 185 9.14 -0.26 18.92
CA ALA A 185 10.40 -0.64 19.57
C ALA A 185 10.34 -0.40 21.09
N ARG A 186 9.89 0.78 21.52
CA ARG A 186 9.71 1.10 22.94
C ARG A 186 8.67 0.21 23.63
N ALA A 187 7.58 -0.11 22.93
CA ALA A 187 6.57 -1.04 23.45
C ALA A 187 7.13 -2.46 23.59
N ALA A 188 7.96 -2.91 22.65
CA ALA A 188 8.64 -4.21 22.70
C ALA A 188 9.61 -4.31 23.88
N GLN A 189 10.41 -3.26 24.12
CA GLN A 189 11.29 -3.19 25.29
C GLN A 189 10.52 -3.27 26.62
N LEU A 190 9.45 -2.50 26.75
CA LEU A 190 8.59 -2.54 27.94
C LEU A 190 7.92 -3.90 28.16
N ALA A 191 7.55 -4.57 27.06
CA ALA A 191 6.93 -5.90 27.08
C ALA A 191 7.96 -7.04 27.30
N GLY A 192 9.26 -6.79 27.14
CA GLY A 192 10.28 -7.82 27.05
C GLY A 192 10.04 -8.79 25.87
N THR A 193 9.43 -8.30 24.77
CA THR A 193 9.01 -9.11 23.63
C THR A 193 10.02 -8.95 22.49
N PRO A 194 10.75 -10.01 22.10
CA PRO A 194 11.74 -9.92 21.03
C PRO A 194 11.10 -9.56 19.69
N ILE A 195 11.66 -8.56 19.02
CA ILE A 195 11.20 -8.09 17.72
C ILE A 195 12.38 -7.78 16.79
N VAL A 196 12.22 -8.14 15.50
CA VAL A 196 13.17 -7.80 14.44
C VAL A 196 12.51 -6.80 13.49
N PHE A 197 13.20 -5.70 13.23
CA PHE A 197 12.78 -4.71 12.24
C PHE A 197 13.55 -4.91 10.94
N LEU A 198 12.79 -4.98 9.83
CA LEU A 198 13.29 -5.02 8.45
C LEU A 198 12.83 -3.76 7.72
N GLY A 199 13.75 -3.10 7.05
CA GLY A 199 13.46 -1.91 6.25
C GLY A 199 14.61 -0.93 6.25
N LYS A 200 14.50 0.12 5.46
CA LYS A 200 15.49 1.20 5.39
C LYS A 200 14.83 2.55 5.67
N PRO A 201 15.57 3.55 6.18
CA PRO A 201 15.10 4.93 6.24
C PRO A 201 15.08 5.55 4.83
N TYR A 202 14.52 6.74 4.70
CA TYR A 202 14.68 7.55 3.49
C TYR A 202 16.05 8.24 3.45
N ALA A 203 16.61 8.60 4.62
CA ALA A 203 17.96 9.11 4.78
C ALA A 203 18.58 8.58 6.07
N GLU A 204 19.89 8.31 6.06
CA GLU A 204 20.60 7.75 7.23
C GLU A 204 20.75 8.75 8.38
N ASP A 205 20.70 10.04 8.09
CA ASP A 205 20.75 11.16 9.04
C ASP A 205 19.37 11.68 9.46
N ASP A 206 18.30 11.02 9.01
CA ASP A 206 16.93 11.37 9.42
C ASP A 206 16.76 11.26 10.93
N SER A 207 16.21 12.30 11.55
CA SER A 207 16.07 12.39 13.01
C SER A 207 15.24 11.25 13.61
N TYR A 208 14.20 10.81 12.91
CA TYR A 208 13.37 9.69 13.36
C TYR A 208 14.14 8.37 13.29
N PHE A 209 14.96 8.18 12.25
CA PHE A 209 15.82 7.01 12.16
C PHE A 209 16.89 6.99 13.25
N LEU A 210 17.49 8.14 13.57
CA LEU A 210 18.44 8.27 14.68
C LEU A 210 17.77 7.93 16.02
N GLU A 211 16.53 8.40 16.24
CA GLU A 211 15.73 8.04 17.42
C GLU A 211 15.43 6.53 17.46
N PHE A 212 15.08 5.94 16.31
CA PHE A 212 14.85 4.49 16.21
C PHE A 212 16.11 3.69 16.55
N LYS A 213 17.28 4.10 16.05
CA LYS A 213 18.57 3.43 16.37
C LYS A 213 18.86 3.41 17.86
N GLN A 214 18.44 4.43 18.62
CA GLN A 214 18.61 4.44 20.10
C GLN A 214 17.73 3.38 20.79
N CYS A 215 16.67 2.90 20.16
CA CYS A 215 15.84 1.82 20.68
C CYS A 215 16.40 0.42 20.37
N VAL A 216 17.41 0.31 19.48
CA VAL A 216 17.99 -0.99 19.08
C VAL A 216 19.01 -1.41 20.13
N ASP A 217 18.66 -2.42 20.95
CA ASP A 217 19.50 -2.96 22.01
C ASP A 217 20.19 -4.29 21.65
N GLY A 218 19.88 -4.84 20.48
CA GLY A 218 20.44 -6.10 19.98
C GLY A 218 19.89 -7.37 20.66
N LYS A 219 19.05 -7.21 21.67
CA LYS A 219 18.43 -8.32 22.44
C LYS A 219 16.94 -8.40 22.22
N VAL A 220 16.19 -7.43 22.76
CA VAL A 220 14.73 -7.34 22.58
C VAL A 220 14.42 -6.68 21.24
N VAL A 221 15.08 -5.58 20.92
CA VAL A 221 14.88 -4.85 19.66
C VAL A 221 16.10 -5.05 18.78
N ARG A 222 15.91 -5.78 17.68
CA ARG A 222 16.93 -6.03 16.66
C ARG A 222 16.58 -5.30 15.37
N TYR A 223 17.56 -4.76 14.70
CA TYR A 223 17.43 -4.14 13.37
C TYR A 223 18.31 -4.87 12.37
N ALA A 224 17.70 -5.51 11.39
CA ALA A 224 18.40 -6.28 10.36
C ALA A 224 18.62 -5.47 9.07
N GLY A 225 18.23 -4.19 9.05
CA GLY A 225 18.37 -3.36 7.86
C GLY A 225 17.39 -3.72 6.75
N PHE A 226 17.73 -3.35 5.53
CA PHE A 226 16.96 -3.73 4.35
C PHE A 226 17.25 -5.18 3.97
N ALA A 227 16.19 -5.99 3.90
CA ALA A 227 16.27 -7.36 3.43
C ALA A 227 15.39 -7.54 2.17
N ALA A 228 15.87 -8.29 1.20
CA ALA A 228 15.17 -8.62 -0.04
C ALA A 228 15.33 -10.10 -0.38
N GLY A 229 14.52 -10.60 -1.30
CA GLY A 229 14.62 -11.99 -1.80
C GLY A 229 14.60 -13.02 -0.65
N GLU A 230 15.50 -13.99 -0.73
CA GLU A 230 15.58 -15.11 0.22
C GLU A 230 15.89 -14.66 1.67
N ASP A 231 16.71 -13.61 1.86
CA ASP A 231 17.00 -13.10 3.20
C ASP A 231 15.73 -12.55 3.88
N LYS A 232 14.92 -11.81 3.16
CA LYS A 232 13.62 -11.32 3.63
C LYS A 232 12.69 -12.50 3.97
N ASN A 233 12.60 -13.47 3.07
CA ASN A 233 11.73 -14.63 3.24
C ASN A 233 12.15 -15.47 4.45
N ARG A 234 13.45 -15.60 4.72
CA ARG A 234 13.97 -16.28 5.90
C ARG A 234 13.52 -15.61 7.20
N TRP A 235 13.60 -14.27 7.29
CA TRP A 235 13.10 -13.53 8.45
C TRP A 235 11.60 -13.71 8.66
N LEU A 236 10.82 -13.68 7.58
CA LEU A 236 9.38 -13.91 7.68
C LEU A 236 9.06 -15.36 8.10
N ARG A 237 9.71 -16.34 7.50
CA ARG A 237 9.51 -17.75 7.86
C ARG A 237 9.93 -18.07 9.29
N GLY A 238 10.99 -17.43 9.80
CA GLY A 238 11.46 -17.60 11.17
C GLY A 238 10.61 -16.94 12.24
N ALA A 239 9.79 -15.95 11.90
CA ALA A 239 9.02 -15.19 12.87
C ALA A 239 7.85 -16.00 13.48
N ARG A 240 7.47 -15.67 14.73
CA ARG A 240 6.23 -16.14 15.37
C ARG A 240 4.99 -15.41 14.88
N GLY A 241 5.12 -14.12 14.56
CA GLY A 241 4.04 -13.27 14.10
C GLY A 241 4.56 -11.98 13.50
N PHE A 242 3.69 -11.28 12.79
CA PHE A 242 3.97 -10.01 12.12
C PHE A 242 3.28 -8.86 12.85
N VAL A 243 3.99 -7.74 13.03
CA VAL A 243 3.45 -6.55 13.70
C VAL A 243 3.66 -5.32 12.83
N LEU A 244 2.59 -4.53 12.63
CA LEU A 244 2.67 -3.25 11.93
C LEU A 244 1.75 -2.23 12.57
N LEU A 245 2.33 -1.15 13.14
CA LEU A 245 1.60 -0.09 13.83
C LEU A 245 1.45 1.17 12.97
N SER A 246 1.31 1.04 11.66
CA SER A 246 1.16 2.17 10.75
C SER A 246 -0.06 3.02 11.07
N GLN A 247 0.07 4.33 10.88
CA GLN A 247 -1.04 5.28 10.99
C GLN A 247 -2.03 5.12 9.82
N TYR A 248 -1.54 4.75 8.64
CA TYR A 248 -2.33 4.44 7.45
C TYR A 248 -1.51 3.60 6.47
N GLU A 249 -2.21 2.80 5.67
CA GLU A 249 -1.70 2.01 4.55
C GLU A 249 -2.74 1.96 3.44
N SER A 250 -2.28 1.56 2.27
CA SER A 250 -3.11 1.23 1.11
C SER A 250 -2.74 -0.17 0.63
N GLY A 251 -3.35 -1.21 1.20
CA GLY A 251 -3.06 -2.60 0.86
C GLY A 251 -1.57 -2.95 1.04
N CYS A 252 -1.09 -2.97 2.25
CA CYS A 252 0.33 -3.13 2.57
C CYS A 252 0.93 -4.44 2.06
N ILE A 253 1.85 -4.43 1.10
CA ILE A 253 2.51 -5.63 0.53
C ILE A 253 3.16 -6.47 1.64
N ALA A 254 3.76 -5.84 2.66
CA ALA A 254 4.36 -6.56 3.77
C ALA A 254 3.35 -7.42 4.57
N VAL A 255 2.09 -6.99 4.64
CA VAL A 255 1.01 -7.79 5.24
C VAL A 255 0.67 -9.00 4.36
N TYR A 256 0.70 -8.85 3.03
CA TYR A 256 0.50 -9.96 2.09
C TYR A 256 1.63 -11.00 2.20
N GLU A 257 2.88 -10.54 2.31
CA GLU A 257 4.05 -11.42 2.50
C GLU A 257 3.99 -12.15 3.85
N ALA A 258 3.61 -11.46 4.92
CA ALA A 258 3.40 -12.07 6.23
C ALA A 258 2.27 -13.12 6.19
N ALA A 259 1.19 -12.81 5.47
CA ALA A 259 0.09 -13.76 5.27
C ALA A 259 0.53 -14.99 4.47
N ALA A 260 1.34 -14.81 3.42
CA ALA A 260 1.91 -15.92 2.64
C ALA A 260 2.77 -16.85 3.51
N ALA A 261 3.49 -16.29 4.47
CA ALA A 261 4.24 -17.05 5.46
C ALA A 261 3.38 -17.70 6.55
N GLY A 262 2.04 -17.56 6.52
CA GLY A 262 1.12 -18.08 7.53
C GLY A 262 1.25 -17.38 8.90
N LEU A 263 1.79 -16.16 8.94
CA LEU A 263 1.98 -15.46 10.20
C LEU A 263 0.66 -14.86 10.70
N PRO A 264 0.35 -14.97 12.00
CA PRO A 264 -0.66 -14.13 12.61
C PRO A 264 -0.21 -12.66 12.57
N LEU A 265 -1.19 -11.76 12.52
CA LEU A 265 -1.00 -10.34 12.29
C LEU A 265 -1.43 -9.54 13.52
N LEU A 266 -0.59 -8.61 14.00
CA LEU A 266 -0.96 -7.55 14.95
C LEU A 266 -0.88 -6.21 14.24
N LEU A 267 -2.01 -5.61 13.97
CA LEU A 267 -2.13 -4.37 13.20
C LEU A 267 -2.71 -3.26 14.05
N THR A 268 -2.58 -2.02 13.59
CA THR A 268 -3.22 -0.88 14.25
C THR A 268 -4.74 -0.98 14.13
N ASP A 269 -5.47 -0.67 15.20
CA ASP A 269 -6.94 -0.53 15.17
C ASP A 269 -7.34 0.80 14.51
N LEU A 270 -7.12 0.86 13.20
CA LEU A 270 -7.48 1.99 12.33
C LEU A 270 -8.18 1.48 11.07
N PRO A 271 -8.96 2.32 10.38
CA PRO A 271 -9.75 1.91 9.22
C PRO A 271 -8.96 1.16 8.13
N TRP A 272 -7.71 1.53 7.88
CA TRP A 272 -6.87 0.85 6.90
C TRP A 272 -6.64 -0.63 7.22
N ALA A 273 -6.63 -0.99 8.52
CA ALA A 273 -6.39 -2.35 8.96
C ALA A 273 -7.70 -3.08 9.29
N ASN A 274 -8.55 -2.52 10.16
CA ASN A 274 -9.74 -3.22 10.64
C ASN A 274 -10.83 -3.37 9.57
N LYS A 275 -10.92 -2.45 8.60
CA LYS A 275 -11.85 -2.57 7.46
C LYS A 275 -11.38 -3.57 6.41
N VAL A 276 -10.06 -3.72 6.25
CA VAL A 276 -9.47 -4.61 5.24
C VAL A 276 -9.27 -6.02 5.79
N TYR A 277 -8.73 -6.14 7.00
CA TYR A 277 -8.33 -7.43 7.58
C TYR A 277 -9.23 -7.87 8.75
N GLY A 278 -10.31 -7.15 9.04
CA GLY A 278 -11.19 -7.45 10.19
C GLY A 278 -11.85 -8.82 10.15
N GLN A 279 -12.02 -9.41 8.98
CA GLN A 279 -12.58 -10.77 8.80
C GLN A 279 -11.50 -11.86 8.77
N VAL A 280 -10.21 -11.49 8.86
CA VAL A 280 -9.10 -12.45 8.89
C VAL A 280 -8.94 -12.98 10.32
N PRO A 281 -9.18 -14.27 10.59
CA PRO A 281 -9.15 -14.82 11.96
C PRO A 281 -7.79 -14.65 12.65
N ALA A 282 -6.71 -14.67 11.87
CA ALA A 282 -5.35 -14.51 12.35
C ALA A 282 -4.95 -13.03 12.58
N ALA A 283 -5.81 -12.06 12.27
CA ALA A 283 -5.55 -10.65 12.51
C ALA A 283 -6.06 -10.21 13.89
N LYS A 284 -5.23 -9.49 14.61
CA LYS A 284 -5.53 -8.81 15.87
C LYS A 284 -5.25 -7.32 15.72
N PHE A 285 -5.96 -6.51 16.49
CA PHE A 285 -5.85 -5.06 16.37
C PHE A 285 -5.52 -4.42 17.71
N VAL A 286 -4.69 -3.37 17.67
CA VAL A 286 -4.30 -2.60 18.85
C VAL A 286 -4.43 -1.11 18.56
N GLY A 287 -5.10 -0.38 19.46
CA GLY A 287 -5.24 1.07 19.35
C GLY A 287 -3.91 1.78 19.59
N LEU A 288 -3.62 2.82 18.79
CA LEU A 288 -2.45 3.67 19.02
C LEU A 288 -2.55 4.38 20.37
N GLY A 289 -1.41 4.60 21.00
CA GLY A 289 -1.27 5.25 22.29
C GLY A 289 0.18 5.22 22.76
N PRO A 290 0.47 5.61 24.01
CA PRO A 290 1.83 5.51 24.54
C PRO A 290 2.30 4.06 24.60
N PRO A 291 3.64 3.81 24.60
CA PRO A 291 4.20 2.45 24.62
C PRO A 291 3.64 1.55 25.73
N GLN A 292 3.34 2.10 26.91
CA GLN A 292 2.77 1.40 28.06
C GLN A 292 1.38 0.81 27.77
N ARG A 293 0.62 1.43 26.88
CA ARG A 293 -0.70 0.94 26.45
C ARG A 293 -0.57 -0.21 25.45
N ILE A 294 0.46 -0.18 24.62
CA ILE A 294 0.70 -1.17 23.54
C ILE A 294 1.39 -2.42 24.08
N ALA A 295 2.33 -2.26 25.02
CA ALA A 295 3.16 -3.35 25.53
C ALA A 295 2.38 -4.58 26.02
N PRO A 296 1.28 -4.47 26.78
CA PRO A 296 0.50 -5.64 27.21
C PRO A 296 -0.16 -6.40 26.05
N ALA A 297 -0.63 -5.68 25.05
CA ALA A 297 -1.23 -6.28 23.84
C ALA A 297 -0.17 -7.00 23.01
N LEU A 298 1.00 -6.39 22.85
CA LEU A 298 2.14 -6.96 22.13
C LEU A 298 2.63 -8.26 22.81
N LYS A 299 2.79 -8.24 24.15
CA LYS A 299 3.18 -9.41 24.92
C LYS A 299 2.18 -10.56 24.75
N ARG A 300 0.90 -10.28 24.93
CA ARG A 300 -0.18 -11.26 24.76
C ARG A 300 -0.19 -11.84 23.35
N PHE A 301 -0.04 -10.98 22.33
CA PHE A 301 0.04 -11.44 20.96
C PHE A 301 1.23 -12.38 20.74
N TYR A 302 2.41 -12.03 21.23
CA TYR A 302 3.61 -12.88 21.15
C TYR A 302 3.41 -14.24 21.81
N GLU A 303 2.84 -14.29 23.01
CA GLU A 303 2.58 -15.52 23.77
C GLU A 303 1.54 -16.42 23.07
N GLN A 304 0.57 -15.83 22.38
CA GLN A 304 -0.54 -16.53 21.70
C GLN A 304 -0.32 -16.74 20.19
N ALA A 305 0.78 -16.22 19.64
CA ALA A 305 1.05 -16.29 18.21
C ALA A 305 1.33 -17.73 17.77
N HIS A 306 0.44 -18.27 16.93
CA HIS A 306 0.59 -19.57 16.31
C HIS A 306 0.52 -19.43 14.80
N ARG A 307 1.57 -19.90 14.13
CA ARG A 307 1.65 -19.92 12.68
C ARG A 307 0.57 -20.80 12.06
N GLN A 308 -0.04 -20.34 11.00
CA GLN A 308 -0.98 -21.12 10.19
C GLN A 308 -0.21 -22.00 9.21
N ALA A 309 -0.80 -23.15 8.85
CA ALA A 309 -0.21 -24.05 7.87
C ALA A 309 -0.28 -23.51 6.42
N SER A 310 -1.14 -22.53 6.17
CA SER A 310 -1.34 -21.88 4.87
C SER A 310 -1.46 -20.37 5.05
N ALA A 311 -1.49 -19.63 3.93
CA ALA A 311 -1.71 -18.20 3.94
C ALA A 311 -2.99 -17.83 4.73
N THR A 312 -2.90 -16.76 5.52
CA THR A 312 -3.99 -16.33 6.41
C THR A 312 -5.18 -15.70 5.68
N PHE A 313 -5.01 -15.35 4.40
CA PHE A 313 -6.08 -14.94 3.46
C PHE A 313 -5.65 -15.17 2.01
N PRO A 314 -6.58 -15.14 1.01
CA PRO A 314 -6.26 -15.36 -0.39
C PRO A 314 -5.29 -14.34 -0.96
N LEU A 315 -4.29 -14.79 -1.69
CA LEU A 315 -3.24 -13.97 -2.28
C LEU A 315 -3.21 -14.15 -3.80
N LEU A 316 -2.78 -13.12 -4.51
CA LEU A 316 -2.60 -13.12 -5.96
C LEU A 316 -1.12 -13.05 -6.31
N THR A 317 -0.76 -13.60 -7.46
CA THR A 317 0.52 -13.31 -8.11
C THR A 317 0.44 -11.98 -8.87
N TRP A 318 1.59 -11.33 -9.13
CA TRP A 318 1.62 -10.13 -9.96
C TRP A 318 1.07 -10.36 -11.37
N ARG A 319 1.23 -11.56 -11.93
CA ARG A 319 0.64 -11.93 -13.21
C ARG A 319 -0.89 -11.93 -13.18
N GLN A 320 -1.49 -12.44 -12.11
CA GLN A 320 -2.95 -12.40 -11.93
C GLN A 320 -3.45 -10.96 -11.72
N VAL A 321 -2.67 -10.13 -11.01
CA VAL A 321 -2.95 -8.70 -10.87
C VAL A 321 -2.91 -8.00 -12.23
N ALA A 322 -1.84 -8.20 -13.00
CA ALA A 322 -1.70 -7.62 -14.34
C ALA A 322 -2.82 -8.07 -15.30
N ALA A 323 -3.27 -9.32 -15.22
CA ALA A 323 -4.40 -9.80 -16.01
C ALA A 323 -5.69 -9.00 -15.71
N ARG A 324 -5.96 -8.67 -14.43
CA ARG A 324 -7.11 -7.82 -14.05
C ARG A 324 -6.96 -6.38 -14.58
N TYR A 325 -5.76 -5.81 -14.56
CA TYR A 325 -5.50 -4.51 -15.19
C TYR A 325 -5.72 -4.56 -16.70
N LEU A 326 -5.29 -5.62 -17.36
CA LEU A 326 -5.49 -5.82 -18.79
C LEU A 326 -6.99 -5.88 -19.17
N GLU A 327 -7.82 -6.50 -18.33
CA GLU A 327 -9.29 -6.49 -18.50
C GLU A 327 -9.84 -5.06 -18.42
N VAL A 328 -9.40 -4.26 -17.46
CA VAL A 328 -9.80 -2.85 -17.35
C VAL A 328 -9.36 -2.07 -18.58
N TYR A 329 -8.14 -2.25 -19.06
CA TYR A 329 -7.63 -1.57 -20.25
C TYR A 329 -8.45 -1.92 -21.49
N ARG A 330 -8.76 -3.19 -21.70
CA ARG A 330 -9.60 -3.63 -22.82
C ARG A 330 -11.00 -2.99 -22.75
N LYS A 331 -11.60 -2.99 -21.57
CA LYS A 331 -12.91 -2.39 -21.35
C LYS A 331 -12.96 -0.91 -21.73
N ILE A 332 -11.98 -0.10 -21.31
CA ILE A 332 -11.95 1.34 -21.59
C ILE A 332 -11.61 1.67 -23.05
N LEU A 333 -10.94 0.76 -23.76
CA LEU A 333 -10.67 0.89 -25.20
C LEU A 333 -11.83 0.40 -26.08
N GLY A 334 -12.95 -0.06 -25.49
CA GLY A 334 -14.10 -0.56 -26.23
C GLY A 334 -13.97 -2.00 -26.71
N GLY A 335 -13.02 -2.77 -26.19
CA GLY A 335 -12.89 -4.21 -26.40
C GLY A 335 -13.87 -4.96 -25.49
N ALA A 336 -14.69 -5.84 -26.07
CA ALA A 336 -15.53 -6.79 -25.35
C ALA A 336 -14.67 -7.92 -24.75
#